data_f1f9b91a693249af3482409854267f1f
#
_entry.id   f1f9b91a693249af3482409854267f1f
#
_cell.length_a   1.000
_cell.length_b   1.000
_cell.length_c   1.000
_cell.angle_alpha   90.00
_cell.angle_beta   90.00
_cell.angle_gamma   90.00
#
_symmetry.space_group_name_H-M   'P 1'
#
loop_
_entity.id
_entity.type
_entity.pdbx_description
1 polymer ?
#
loop_
_entity_poly.entity_id
_entity_poly.type
_entity_poly.pdbx_seq_one_letter_code
_entity_poly.pdbx_strand_id
1 'polypeptide(L)'
;MGNIRQGDVWFVEAAPVPGGGTVGNEIWSGRPAVIVSNDSINQRSGVVQVVYLTSPNKQRRTNTINPTVHVNRRESIAVCNQVANVDKSRLTSRISHVEDHELEAIQNGIAIALDLN
;
A
#
# COMPACT_ATOMS: atom_id res chain seq x y z
N MET A 1 14.58 -10.37 -9.40
CA MET A 1 13.76 -9.68 -8.38
C MET A 1 13.57 -10.61 -7.21
N GLY A 2 13.74 -10.11 -5.98
CA GLY A 2 13.54 -10.90 -4.78
C GLY A 2 12.08 -11.26 -4.55
N ASN A 3 11.84 -12.12 -3.57
CA ASN A 3 10.49 -12.52 -3.21
C ASN A 3 9.69 -11.33 -2.69
N ILE A 4 8.52 -11.17 -3.24
CA ILE A 4 7.53 -10.20 -2.77
C ILE A 4 6.61 -10.95 -1.83
N ARG A 5 6.45 -10.44 -0.59
CA ARG A 5 5.64 -11.08 0.44
C ARG A 5 4.59 -10.16 0.99
N GLN A 6 3.47 -10.73 1.38
CA GLN A 6 2.43 -9.99 2.08
C GLN A 6 3.01 -9.30 3.32
N GLY A 7 2.74 -8.03 3.50
CA GLY A 7 3.29 -7.23 4.59
C GLY A 7 4.59 -6.51 4.26
N ASP A 8 5.22 -6.83 3.14
CA ASP A 8 6.40 -6.08 2.69
C ASP A 8 6.01 -4.66 2.34
N VAL A 9 6.93 -3.74 2.61
CA VAL A 9 6.83 -2.35 2.16
C VAL A 9 7.79 -2.18 0.98
N TRP A 10 7.25 -1.80 -0.16
CA TRP A 10 8.02 -1.56 -1.38
C TRP A 10 7.81 -0.15 -1.86
N PHE A 11 8.84 0.46 -2.45
CA PHE A 11 8.64 1.69 -3.20
C PHE A 11 8.01 1.34 -4.55
N VAL A 12 6.92 2.02 -4.87
CA VAL A 12 6.18 1.84 -6.12
C VAL A 12 6.39 3.07 -6.97
N GLU A 13 6.93 2.88 -8.17
CA GLU A 13 7.11 4.00 -9.11
C GLU A 13 5.76 4.50 -9.59
N ALA A 14 5.71 5.79 -9.89
CA ALA A 14 4.53 6.40 -10.47
C ALA A 14 4.18 5.75 -11.81
N ALA A 15 2.91 5.48 -12.01
CA ALA A 15 2.45 5.03 -13.32
C ALA A 15 2.35 6.23 -14.27
N PRO A 16 2.62 6.03 -15.56
CA PRO A 16 2.33 7.07 -16.54
C PRO A 16 0.84 7.40 -16.53
N VAL A 17 0.51 8.69 -16.47
CA VAL A 17 -0.88 9.14 -16.50
C VAL A 17 -1.17 9.65 -17.91
N PRO A 18 -2.20 9.12 -18.57
CA PRO A 18 -2.57 9.61 -19.90
C PRO A 18 -2.84 11.12 -19.85
N GLY A 19 -2.18 11.88 -20.72
CA GLY A 19 -2.28 13.31 -20.74
C GLY A 19 -1.43 14.05 -19.71
N GLY A 20 -0.68 13.31 -18.87
CA GLY A 20 0.20 13.86 -17.83
C GLY A 20 -0.57 14.52 -16.68
N GLY A 21 -0.23 14.21 -15.46
CA GLY A 21 -0.85 14.76 -14.27
C GLY A 21 -1.71 13.77 -13.51
N THR A 22 -2.17 14.20 -12.34
CA THR A 22 -3.02 13.37 -11.48
C THR A 22 -4.48 13.67 -11.74
N VAL A 23 -5.33 12.69 -11.47
CA VAL A 23 -6.78 12.80 -11.63
C VAL A 23 -7.44 12.65 -10.26
N GLY A 24 -8.07 13.72 -9.78
CA GLY A 24 -8.81 13.71 -8.52
C GLY A 24 -7.93 13.39 -7.32
N ASN A 25 -8.43 12.53 -6.45
CA ASN A 25 -7.76 12.15 -5.21
C ASN A 25 -6.96 10.85 -5.32
N GLU A 26 -6.76 10.35 -6.53
CA GLU A 26 -6.01 9.12 -6.74
C GLU A 26 -4.52 9.34 -6.49
N ILE A 27 -3.85 8.28 -6.03
CA ILE A 27 -2.42 8.33 -5.75
C ILE A 27 -1.65 7.89 -6.99
N TRP A 28 -1.04 8.84 -7.69
CA TRP A 28 -0.30 8.60 -8.92
C TRP A 28 1.21 8.77 -8.80
N SER A 29 1.67 9.57 -7.85
CA SER A 29 3.11 9.77 -7.64
C SER A 29 3.74 8.57 -6.97
N GLY A 30 5.03 8.33 -7.25
CA GLY A 30 5.77 7.26 -6.60
C GLY A 30 5.77 7.40 -5.09
N ARG A 31 5.56 6.30 -4.38
CA ARG A 31 5.58 6.29 -2.92
C ARG A 31 5.63 4.87 -2.36
N PRO A 32 5.94 4.74 -1.07
CA PRO A 32 5.90 3.45 -0.41
C PRO A 32 4.49 2.87 -0.36
N ALA A 33 4.41 1.55 -0.43
CA ALA A 33 3.15 0.84 -0.32
C ALA A 33 3.38 -0.50 0.38
N VAL A 34 2.34 -0.98 1.05
CA VAL A 34 2.36 -2.29 1.70
C VAL A 34 1.71 -3.30 0.76
N ILE A 35 2.38 -4.43 0.55
CA ILE A 35 1.83 -5.55 -0.21
C ILE A 35 0.75 -6.21 0.64
N VAL A 36 -0.49 -6.21 0.15
CA VAL A 36 -1.61 -6.79 0.88
C VAL A 36 -2.15 -8.06 0.26
N SER A 37 -1.80 -8.36 -1.00
CA SER A 37 -2.18 -9.61 -1.63
C SER A 37 -1.48 -10.79 -0.95
N ASN A 38 -2.13 -11.96 -0.99
CA ASN A 38 -1.56 -13.16 -0.38
C ASN A 38 -0.33 -13.64 -1.15
N ASP A 39 0.46 -14.50 -0.52
CA ASP A 39 1.73 -14.91 -1.08
C ASP A 39 1.60 -15.81 -2.32
N SER A 40 0.48 -16.51 -2.49
CA SER A 40 0.24 -17.25 -3.72
C SER A 40 0.13 -16.31 -4.91
N ILE A 41 -0.62 -15.22 -4.78
CA ILE A 41 -0.71 -14.17 -5.80
C ILE A 41 0.66 -13.53 -6.01
N ASN A 42 1.34 -13.19 -4.91
CA ASN A 42 2.63 -12.52 -4.97
C ASN A 42 3.70 -13.35 -5.70
N GLN A 43 3.61 -14.67 -5.62
CA GLN A 43 4.56 -15.57 -6.27
C GLN A 43 4.23 -15.81 -7.74
N ARG A 44 2.96 -15.85 -8.11
CA ARG A 44 2.50 -16.38 -9.40
C ARG A 44 1.95 -15.33 -10.35
N SER A 45 1.41 -14.24 -9.84
CA SER A 45 0.82 -13.20 -10.68
C SER A 45 1.85 -12.15 -11.06
N GLY A 46 1.68 -11.53 -12.21
CA GLY A 46 2.45 -10.34 -12.60
C GLY A 46 1.95 -9.06 -11.94
N VAL A 47 0.81 -9.14 -11.26
CA VAL A 47 0.16 -8.01 -10.61
C VAL A 47 -0.06 -8.35 -9.15
N VAL A 48 0.22 -7.41 -8.27
CA VAL A 48 -0.02 -7.54 -6.82
C VAL A 48 -0.94 -6.42 -6.36
N GLN A 49 -1.54 -6.60 -5.18
CA GLN A 49 -2.39 -5.59 -4.58
C GLN A 49 -1.64 -4.91 -3.45
N VAL A 50 -1.76 -3.59 -3.40
CA VAL A 50 -1.07 -2.78 -2.41
C VAL A 50 -2.01 -1.75 -1.78
N VAL A 51 -1.63 -1.27 -0.60
CA VAL A 51 -2.17 -0.02 -0.05
C VAL A 51 -1.01 0.97 0.08
N TYR A 52 -1.22 2.16 -0.42
CA TYR A 52 -0.18 3.19 -0.35
C TYR A 52 -0.07 3.76 1.05
N LEU A 53 1.14 4.22 1.36
CA LEU A 53 1.43 4.89 2.61
C LEU A 53 1.56 6.39 2.36
N THR A 54 1.05 7.18 3.28
CA THR A 54 1.16 8.64 3.20
C THR A 54 1.54 9.19 4.56
N SER A 55 2.17 10.35 4.58
CA SER A 55 2.55 11.01 5.83
C SER A 55 1.32 11.60 6.51
N PRO A 56 1.20 11.49 7.85
CA PRO A 56 0.14 12.16 8.58
C PRO A 56 0.26 13.68 8.46
N ASN A 57 -0.88 14.36 8.43
CA ASN A 57 -0.94 15.82 8.50
C ASN A 57 -2.32 16.24 9.01
N LYS A 58 -2.66 17.52 8.94
CA LYS A 58 -3.94 18.02 9.44
C LYS A 58 -5.15 17.42 8.71
N GLN A 59 -5.01 17.11 7.44
CA GLN A 59 -6.07 16.54 6.62
C GLN A 59 -6.04 15.00 6.62
N ARG A 60 -4.88 14.42 6.94
CA ARG A 60 -4.67 12.97 6.87
C ARG A 60 -4.32 12.45 8.25
N ARG A 61 -5.29 11.85 8.90
CA ARG A 61 -5.14 11.30 10.24
C ARG A 61 -5.50 9.83 10.22
N THR A 62 -4.90 9.11 11.15
CA THR A 62 -5.26 7.72 11.36
C THR A 62 -6.74 7.61 11.79
N ASN A 63 -7.37 6.53 11.38
CA ASN A 63 -8.72 6.16 11.80
C ASN A 63 -8.86 4.64 11.69
N THR A 64 -10.05 4.10 11.92
CA THR A 64 -10.27 2.66 11.91
C THR A 64 -10.02 2.03 10.53
N ILE A 65 -10.30 2.76 9.45
CA ILE A 65 -10.09 2.27 8.10
C ILE A 65 -8.63 2.46 7.67
N ASN A 66 -8.04 3.61 8.00
CA ASN A 66 -6.69 3.98 7.58
C ASN A 66 -5.76 4.03 8.81
N PRO A 67 -5.21 2.88 9.21
CA PRO A 67 -4.41 2.80 10.43
C PRO A 67 -3.01 3.40 10.25
N THR A 68 -2.39 3.73 11.38
CA THR A 68 -0.99 4.09 11.43
C THR A 68 -0.12 2.85 11.32
N VAL A 69 0.92 2.94 10.52
CA VAL A 69 2.01 1.96 10.49
C VAL A 69 3.35 2.68 10.61
N HIS A 70 4.37 1.96 11.03
CA HIS A 70 5.70 2.52 11.20
C HIS A 70 6.64 1.90 10.18
N VAL A 71 7.28 2.74 9.40
CA VAL A 71 8.26 2.32 8.40
C VAL A 71 9.56 3.01 8.71
N ASN A 72 10.58 2.23 9.07
CA ASN A 72 11.89 2.76 9.46
C ASN A 72 11.75 3.86 10.53
N ARG A 73 10.93 3.60 11.56
CA ARG A 73 10.67 4.49 12.69
C ARG A 73 9.88 5.76 12.36
N ARG A 74 9.34 5.85 11.16
CA ARG A 74 8.48 6.97 10.76
C ARG A 74 7.04 6.53 10.75
N GLU A 75 6.16 7.36 11.28
CA GLU A 75 4.73 7.13 11.18
C GLU A 75 4.26 7.37 9.76
N SER A 76 3.43 6.46 9.29
CA SER A 76 2.74 6.57 8.00
C SER A 76 1.30 6.16 8.20
N ILE A 77 0.43 6.60 7.31
CA ILE A 77 -0.96 6.16 7.28
C ILE A 77 -1.13 5.22 6.09
N ALA A 78 -1.66 4.03 6.35
CA ALA A 78 -2.01 3.09 5.29
C ALA A 78 -3.39 3.47 4.74
N VAL A 79 -3.45 3.80 3.45
CA VAL A 79 -4.67 4.29 2.81
C VAL A 79 -5.49 3.10 2.32
N CYS A 80 -6.19 2.44 3.24
CA CYS A 80 -6.87 1.18 2.99
C CYS A 80 -8.12 1.32 2.11
N ASN A 81 -8.67 2.52 1.98
CA ASN A 81 -9.79 2.76 1.08
C ASN A 81 -9.34 2.99 -0.38
N GLN A 82 -8.05 2.86 -0.65
CA GLN A 82 -7.52 2.94 -2.02
C GLN A 82 -6.61 1.75 -2.29
N VAL A 83 -7.16 0.55 -2.19
CA VAL A 83 -6.43 -0.66 -2.59
C VAL A 83 -6.19 -0.60 -4.09
N ALA A 84 -4.95 -0.81 -4.49
CA ALA A 84 -4.56 -0.65 -5.90
C ALA A 84 -3.91 -1.92 -6.44
N ASN A 85 -4.12 -2.17 -7.72
CA ASN A 85 -3.40 -3.19 -8.47
C ASN A 85 -2.14 -2.58 -9.04
N VAL A 86 -1.01 -3.23 -8.84
CA VAL A 86 0.28 -2.72 -9.27
C VAL A 86 1.01 -3.82 -10.02
N ASP A 87 1.48 -3.50 -11.22
CA ASP A 87 2.37 -4.40 -11.95
C ASP A 87 3.69 -4.53 -11.19
N LYS A 88 4.21 -5.73 -11.08
CA LYS A 88 5.46 -5.99 -10.34
C LYS A 88 6.63 -5.15 -10.84
N SER A 89 6.63 -4.79 -12.13
CA SER A 89 7.71 -3.97 -12.69
C SER A 89 7.79 -2.57 -12.06
N ARG A 90 6.74 -2.12 -11.41
CA ARG A 90 6.73 -0.83 -10.71
C ARG A 90 7.29 -0.90 -9.28
N LEU A 91 7.56 -2.10 -8.77
CA LEU A 91 8.16 -2.30 -7.46
C LEU A 91 9.67 -2.20 -7.61
N THR A 92 10.27 -1.12 -7.14
CA THR A 92 11.68 -0.83 -7.42
C THR A 92 12.62 -1.14 -6.27
N SER A 93 12.19 -0.99 -5.03
CA SER A 93 13.03 -1.37 -3.89
C SER A 93 12.18 -1.79 -2.71
N ARG A 94 12.61 -2.85 -2.05
CA ARG A 94 12.02 -3.28 -0.79
C ARG A 94 12.58 -2.40 0.32
N ILE A 95 11.68 -1.76 1.04
CA ILE A 95 12.05 -0.79 2.08
C ILE A 95 12.04 -1.45 3.45
N SER A 96 11.01 -2.23 3.76
CA SER A 96 10.77 -2.72 5.11
C SER A 96 9.71 -3.82 5.08
N HIS A 97 9.24 -4.20 6.25
CA HIS A 97 8.13 -5.14 6.43
C HIS A 97 7.35 -4.64 7.65
N VAL A 98 6.04 -4.58 7.55
CA VAL A 98 5.22 -4.15 8.68
C VAL A 98 5.15 -5.24 9.75
N GLU A 99 4.90 -4.82 10.99
CA GLU A 99 4.67 -5.76 12.08
C GLU A 99 3.35 -6.51 11.88
N ASP A 100 3.23 -7.70 12.48
CA ASP A 100 2.02 -8.51 12.32
C ASP A 100 0.77 -7.78 12.75
N HIS A 101 0.82 -7.03 13.86
CA HIS A 101 -0.33 -6.27 14.33
C HIS A 101 -0.68 -5.11 13.38
N GLU A 102 0.30 -4.56 12.70
CA GLU A 102 0.07 -3.51 11.70
C GLU A 102 -0.58 -4.10 10.45
N LEU A 103 -0.12 -5.25 10.00
CA LEU A 103 -0.75 -5.94 8.87
C LEU A 103 -2.19 -6.30 9.18
N GLU A 104 -2.46 -6.78 10.39
CA GLU A 104 -3.82 -7.09 10.83
C GLU A 104 -4.70 -5.84 10.82
N ALA A 105 -4.18 -4.71 11.29
CA ALA A 105 -4.91 -3.44 11.25
C ALA A 105 -5.22 -3.00 9.82
N ILE A 106 -4.28 -3.18 8.90
CA ILE A 106 -4.49 -2.89 7.48
C ILE A 106 -5.59 -3.81 6.91
N GLN A 107 -5.52 -5.11 7.20
CA GLN A 107 -6.52 -6.08 6.73
C GLN A 107 -7.91 -5.72 7.25
N ASN A 108 -8.01 -5.33 8.52
CA ASN A 108 -9.27 -4.88 9.10
C ASN A 108 -9.78 -3.61 8.43
N GLY A 109 -8.89 -2.67 8.13
CA GLY A 109 -9.25 -1.44 7.42
C GLY A 109 -9.79 -1.72 6.03
N ILE A 110 -9.16 -2.62 5.30
CA ILE A 110 -9.63 -3.05 3.97
C ILE A 110 -11.00 -3.72 4.09
N ALA A 111 -11.18 -4.60 5.07
CA ALA A 111 -12.44 -5.30 5.27
C ALA A 111 -13.58 -4.32 5.55
N ILE A 112 -13.34 -3.29 6.35
CA ILE A 112 -14.33 -2.25 6.62
C ILE A 112 -14.60 -1.44 5.35
N ALA A 113 -13.56 -1.02 4.65
CA ALA A 113 -13.68 -0.19 3.44
C ALA A 113 -14.46 -0.90 2.34
N LEU A 114 -14.29 -2.21 2.21
CA LEU A 114 -14.94 -3.02 1.17
C LEU A 114 -16.15 -3.79 1.68
N ASP A 115 -16.52 -3.60 2.94
CA ASP A 115 -17.65 -4.28 3.57
C ASP A 115 -17.53 -5.82 3.52
N LEU A 116 -16.35 -6.32 3.83
CA LEU A 116 -16.05 -7.74 3.85
C LEU A 116 -16.19 -8.29 5.28
N ASN A 117 -17.07 -9.24 5.46
CA ASN A 117 -17.24 -9.90 6.76
C ASN A 117 -17.45 -11.36 6.60
#